data_cae56a0629601634d7ac33c988475884
#
_entry.id   cae56a0629601634d7ac33c988475884
#
_cell.length_a   1.000
_cell.length_b   1.000
_cell.length_c   1.000
_cell.angle_alpha   90.00
_cell.angle_beta   90.00
_cell.angle_gamma   90.00
#
_symmetry.space_group_name_H-M   'P 1'
#
loop_
_entity.id
_entity.type
_entity.pdbx_description
1 polymer ?
#
loop_
_entity_poly.entity_id
_entity_poly.type
_entity_poly.pdbx_seq_one_letter_code
_entity_poly.pdbx_strand_id
1 'polypeptide(L)'
;MESIIEIQNLNYEINNKRILDNICLKVKEGELVGLIGPNGAGKTTLLKCLNGIYKAEGTVKVNGVLIDRMSNKSLAEKIALMHQNTQIGFPFPAKEVVLMGRYPYLKRMQRESKEDYKIARKNMEYTDTEKLEDCAINQISGGERQRVLFAKTLTQQTDIILLDEPTASLDITYQEQIFKYARELSEQGKTVLAAIHDLKIAAKYCTRLVLMNDGKIVADGSPEEVLTSVNLSRVYGVNALVYKNRITGLLDIYIHKVNEKNKSVRFHVIGGGGTAGGVLRQLYEQGYYVSAGVFFQGDSDIASAEVFGIDYLVENPFSSITDTLFNENLGYVKKAHTTILCNMPLGFQNIRNLEAAEQAEKLVIIEDELPETRDFTGGKATEIYNRLKSKAVAVINSSRLHEVL
;
A
#
# COMPACT_ATOMS: atom_id res chain seq x y z
N MET A 1 -19.07 -19.14 10.30
CA MET A 1 -19.58 -17.81 10.70
C MET A 1 -20.62 -17.40 9.68
N GLU A 2 -21.79 -16.95 10.12
CA GLU A 2 -22.84 -16.47 9.23
C GLU A 2 -22.46 -15.11 8.62
N SER A 3 -22.99 -14.84 7.41
CA SER A 3 -22.75 -13.55 6.76
C SER A 3 -23.67 -12.49 7.38
N ILE A 4 -23.08 -11.40 7.89
CA ILE A 4 -23.82 -10.26 8.44
C ILE A 4 -24.41 -9.37 7.33
N ILE A 5 -23.70 -9.30 6.19
CA ILE A 5 -24.15 -8.60 4.97
C ILE A 5 -24.12 -9.60 3.81
N GLU A 6 -25.23 -9.66 3.06
CA GLU A 6 -25.31 -10.43 1.81
C GLU A 6 -25.87 -9.54 0.71
N ILE A 7 -25.13 -9.47 -0.39
CA ILE A 7 -25.49 -8.74 -1.61
C ILE A 7 -25.56 -9.74 -2.76
N GLN A 8 -26.65 -9.72 -3.50
CA GLN A 8 -26.86 -10.58 -4.67
C GLN A 8 -27.39 -9.76 -5.84
N ASN A 9 -26.69 -9.82 -6.96
CA ASN A 9 -27.03 -9.20 -8.24
C ASN A 9 -27.42 -7.71 -8.10
N LEU A 10 -26.66 -6.94 -7.28
CA LEU A 10 -26.98 -5.54 -7.03
C LEU A 10 -26.59 -4.71 -8.24
N ASN A 11 -27.56 -4.00 -8.79
CA ASN A 11 -27.40 -3.07 -9.91
C ASN A 11 -27.87 -1.68 -9.49
N TYR A 12 -27.13 -0.66 -9.89
CA TYR A 12 -27.54 0.72 -9.68
C TYR A 12 -27.22 1.58 -10.88
N GLU A 13 -28.20 2.34 -11.31
CA GLU A 13 -28.10 3.20 -12.48
C GLU A 13 -28.54 4.63 -12.13
N ILE A 14 -27.84 5.61 -12.66
CA ILE A 14 -28.19 7.02 -12.56
C ILE A 14 -28.00 7.71 -13.91
N ASN A 15 -29.01 8.45 -14.38
CA ASN A 15 -28.99 9.13 -15.68
C ASN A 15 -28.56 8.20 -16.85
N ASN A 16 -29.11 7.02 -16.92
CA ASN A 16 -28.81 5.96 -17.92
C ASN A 16 -27.34 5.50 -17.89
N LYS A 17 -26.58 5.81 -16.82
CA LYS A 17 -25.24 5.29 -16.63
C LYS A 17 -25.25 4.24 -15.50
N ARG A 18 -24.82 3.03 -15.82
CA ARG A 18 -24.68 1.96 -14.86
C ARG A 18 -23.46 2.24 -13.98
N ILE A 19 -23.68 2.35 -12.66
CA ILE A 19 -22.67 2.65 -11.66
C ILE A 19 -22.28 1.39 -10.88
N LEU A 20 -23.26 0.49 -10.64
CA LEU A 20 -23.01 -0.86 -10.11
C LEU A 20 -23.60 -1.86 -11.09
N ASP A 21 -22.85 -2.89 -11.40
CA ASP A 21 -23.19 -3.91 -12.38
C ASP A 21 -22.98 -5.31 -11.77
N ASN A 22 -24.10 -5.95 -11.40
CA ASN A 22 -24.15 -7.31 -10.89
C ASN A 22 -23.20 -7.56 -9.70
N ILE A 23 -23.21 -6.69 -8.69
CA ILE A 23 -22.41 -6.86 -7.48
C ILE A 23 -22.97 -8.01 -6.65
N CYS A 24 -22.10 -8.98 -6.36
CA CYS A 24 -22.34 -10.06 -5.41
C CYS A 24 -21.24 -10.03 -4.35
N LEU A 25 -21.61 -9.87 -3.07
CA LEU A 25 -20.66 -9.78 -1.97
C LEU A 25 -21.28 -10.35 -0.69
N LYS A 26 -20.49 -11.11 0.06
CA LYS A 26 -20.85 -11.57 1.40
C LYS A 26 -19.80 -11.09 2.38
N VAL A 27 -20.20 -10.48 3.48
CA VAL A 27 -19.30 -10.01 4.54
C VAL A 27 -19.66 -10.74 5.82
N LYS A 28 -18.63 -11.26 6.50
CA LYS A 28 -18.79 -11.96 7.77
C LYS A 28 -18.73 -10.98 8.93
N GLU A 29 -19.30 -11.38 10.06
CA GLU A 29 -19.18 -10.63 11.30
C GLU A 29 -17.71 -10.50 11.73
N GLY A 30 -17.34 -9.31 12.20
CA GLY A 30 -15.97 -9.02 12.65
C GLY A 30 -14.93 -8.83 11.54
N GLU A 31 -15.32 -8.78 10.26
CA GLU A 31 -14.38 -8.44 9.18
C GLU A 31 -14.14 -6.94 9.08
N LEU A 32 -12.89 -6.56 8.81
CA LEU A 32 -12.53 -5.23 8.28
C LEU A 32 -12.26 -5.39 6.78
N VAL A 33 -13.24 -4.99 5.97
CA VAL A 33 -13.18 -5.10 4.51
C VAL A 33 -12.83 -3.75 3.89
N GLY A 34 -11.75 -3.70 3.13
CA GLY A 34 -11.35 -2.54 2.33
C GLY A 34 -11.95 -2.62 0.92
N LEU A 35 -12.79 -1.66 0.56
CA LEU A 35 -13.23 -1.45 -0.82
C LEU A 35 -12.20 -0.57 -1.52
N ILE A 36 -11.45 -1.12 -2.47
CA ILE A 36 -10.41 -0.42 -3.21
C ILE A 36 -10.76 -0.35 -4.71
N GLY A 37 -10.14 0.56 -5.42
CA GLY A 37 -10.38 0.77 -6.85
C GLY A 37 -10.27 2.26 -7.23
N PRO A 38 -10.20 2.60 -8.53
CA PRO A 38 -10.07 3.97 -8.99
C PRO A 38 -11.28 4.82 -8.64
N ASN A 39 -11.15 6.14 -8.86
CA ASN A 39 -12.27 7.06 -8.74
C ASN A 39 -13.36 6.69 -9.75
N GLY A 40 -14.60 6.67 -9.31
CA GLY A 40 -15.72 6.25 -10.14
C GLY A 40 -15.97 4.73 -10.21
N ALA A 41 -15.18 3.90 -9.53
CA ALA A 41 -15.38 2.43 -9.51
C ALA A 41 -16.69 1.96 -8.83
N GLY A 42 -17.43 2.86 -8.15
CA GLY A 42 -18.71 2.54 -7.52
C GLY A 42 -18.65 2.33 -6.00
N LYS A 43 -17.49 2.49 -5.34
CA LYS A 43 -17.31 2.25 -3.89
C LYS A 43 -18.31 3.00 -3.01
N THR A 44 -18.34 4.33 -3.13
CA THR A 44 -19.30 5.20 -2.41
C THR A 44 -20.75 4.83 -2.71
N THR A 45 -21.04 4.51 -3.97
CA THR A 45 -22.39 4.10 -4.39
C THR A 45 -22.81 2.80 -3.71
N LEU A 46 -21.90 1.83 -3.64
CA LEU A 46 -22.13 0.56 -2.95
C LEU A 46 -22.44 0.79 -1.45
N LEU A 47 -21.62 1.62 -0.76
CA LEU A 47 -21.88 1.96 0.65
C LEU A 47 -23.22 2.66 0.85
N LYS A 48 -23.62 3.56 -0.05
CA LYS A 48 -24.92 4.24 0.01
C LYS A 48 -26.11 3.31 -0.29
N CYS A 49 -25.94 2.31 -1.15
CA CYS A 49 -26.94 1.27 -1.37
C CYS A 49 -27.11 0.39 -0.10
N LEU A 50 -26.00 0.01 0.55
CA LEU A 50 -26.03 -0.77 1.80
C LEU A 50 -26.71 -0.01 2.93
N ASN A 51 -26.54 1.30 3.00
CA ASN A 51 -27.20 2.14 4.02
C ASN A 51 -28.63 2.59 3.63
N GLY A 52 -29.17 2.08 2.52
CA GLY A 52 -30.52 2.39 2.07
C GLY A 52 -30.74 3.81 1.54
N ILE A 53 -29.69 4.61 1.36
CA ILE A 53 -29.76 5.97 0.79
C ILE A 53 -30.12 5.88 -0.69
N TYR A 54 -29.53 4.92 -1.41
CA TYR A 54 -29.84 4.65 -2.80
C TYR A 54 -30.62 3.34 -2.91
N LYS A 55 -31.74 3.38 -3.60
CA LYS A 55 -32.50 2.17 -3.96
C LYS A 55 -31.89 1.57 -5.21
N ALA A 56 -31.43 0.34 -5.10
CA ALA A 56 -30.78 -0.39 -6.17
C ALA A 56 -31.59 -1.65 -6.51
N GLU A 57 -31.48 -2.15 -7.72
CA GLU A 57 -32.04 -3.44 -8.12
C GLU A 57 -31.17 -4.58 -7.59
N GLY A 58 -31.77 -5.68 -7.20
CA GLY A 58 -31.09 -6.84 -6.62
C GLY A 58 -31.49 -7.08 -5.17
N THR A 59 -30.65 -7.79 -4.43
CA THR A 59 -30.97 -8.17 -3.06
C THR A 59 -29.84 -7.75 -2.10
N VAL A 60 -30.21 -7.03 -1.05
CA VAL A 60 -29.32 -6.71 0.07
C VAL A 60 -29.96 -7.20 1.36
N LYS A 61 -29.23 -8.04 2.10
CA LYS A 61 -29.65 -8.50 3.42
C LYS A 61 -28.65 -8.07 4.47
N VAL A 62 -29.17 -7.69 5.62
CA VAL A 62 -28.42 -7.35 6.83
C VAL A 62 -28.95 -8.23 7.96
N ASN A 63 -28.08 -9.01 8.59
CA ASN A 63 -28.48 -10.03 9.58
C ASN A 63 -29.64 -10.94 9.06
N GLY A 64 -29.51 -11.38 7.79
CA GLY A 64 -30.52 -12.25 7.16
C GLY A 64 -31.82 -11.55 6.72
N VAL A 65 -32.04 -10.27 7.06
CA VAL A 65 -33.25 -9.51 6.73
C VAL A 65 -33.02 -8.59 5.55
N LEU A 66 -33.93 -8.57 4.58
CA LEU A 66 -33.90 -7.65 3.43
C LEU A 66 -33.98 -6.20 3.90
N ILE A 67 -33.08 -5.33 3.42
CA ILE A 67 -33.09 -3.91 3.80
C ILE A 67 -34.37 -3.20 3.37
N ASP A 68 -34.98 -3.60 2.25
CA ASP A 68 -36.23 -3.04 1.74
C ASP A 68 -37.45 -3.32 2.67
N ARG A 69 -37.32 -4.30 3.58
CA ARG A 69 -38.32 -4.62 4.59
C ARG A 69 -38.07 -3.90 5.91
N MET A 70 -36.95 -3.17 6.03
CA MET A 70 -36.64 -2.41 7.23
C MET A 70 -37.12 -0.97 7.10
N SER A 71 -37.58 -0.39 8.21
CA SER A 71 -37.74 1.06 8.29
C SER A 71 -36.34 1.74 8.30
N ASN A 72 -36.25 3.00 7.84
CA ASN A 72 -35.01 3.76 7.91
C ASN A 72 -34.42 3.79 9.33
N LYS A 73 -35.28 3.85 10.34
CA LYS A 73 -34.89 3.81 11.76
C LYS A 73 -34.25 2.47 12.12
N SER A 74 -34.94 1.35 11.77
CA SER A 74 -34.40 0.01 12.05
C SER A 74 -33.10 -0.28 11.33
N LEU A 75 -32.92 0.23 10.11
CA LEU A 75 -31.66 0.11 9.37
C LEU A 75 -30.56 0.95 10.02
N ALA A 76 -30.88 2.18 10.46
CA ALA A 76 -29.93 3.04 11.17
C ALA A 76 -29.53 2.51 12.56
N GLU A 77 -30.32 1.62 13.19
CA GLU A 77 -29.92 0.92 14.41
C GLU A 77 -28.91 -0.23 14.14
N LYS A 78 -28.74 -0.64 12.87
CA LYS A 78 -27.86 -1.74 12.46
C LYS A 78 -26.61 -1.28 11.71
N ILE A 79 -26.72 -0.21 10.92
CA ILE A 79 -25.65 0.30 10.06
C ILE A 79 -25.42 1.79 10.34
N ALA A 80 -24.19 2.16 10.67
CA ALA A 80 -23.72 3.53 10.69
C ALA A 80 -22.93 3.83 9.42
N LEU A 81 -23.07 5.03 8.86
CA LEU A 81 -22.30 5.50 7.70
C LEU A 81 -21.60 6.81 8.01
N MET A 82 -20.29 6.82 7.89
CA MET A 82 -19.48 8.02 7.82
C MET A 82 -19.33 8.44 6.37
N HIS A 83 -19.86 9.59 6.02
CA HIS A 83 -19.77 10.13 4.66
C HIS A 83 -18.45 10.86 4.43
N GLN A 84 -17.93 10.81 3.20
CA GLN A 84 -16.72 11.50 2.77
C GLN A 84 -16.78 13.02 3.04
N ASN A 85 -17.84 13.66 2.62
CA ASN A 85 -18.05 15.10 2.74
C ASN A 85 -19.35 15.40 3.50
N THR A 86 -19.27 15.59 4.80
CA THR A 86 -20.38 16.12 5.59
C THR A 86 -20.15 17.61 5.82
N GLN A 87 -20.76 18.44 4.96
CA GLN A 87 -20.82 19.88 5.21
C GLN A 87 -21.98 20.18 6.18
N ILE A 88 -21.62 20.54 7.40
CA ILE A 88 -22.58 21.03 8.39
C ILE A 88 -22.59 22.56 8.27
N GLY A 89 -23.63 23.09 7.62
CA GLY A 89 -23.74 24.51 7.31
C GLY A 89 -24.00 25.41 8.51
N PHE A 90 -24.40 24.84 9.66
CA PHE A 90 -24.68 25.55 10.89
C PHE A 90 -23.57 25.34 11.93
N PRO A 91 -23.31 26.31 12.80
CA PRO A 91 -22.25 26.29 13.81
C PRO A 91 -22.65 25.46 15.05
N PHE A 92 -23.05 24.22 14.85
CA PHE A 92 -23.35 23.34 15.99
C PHE A 92 -22.08 23.03 16.78
N PRO A 93 -22.15 23.00 18.13
CA PRO A 93 -21.08 22.46 18.96
C PRO A 93 -20.74 21.00 18.59
N ALA A 94 -19.47 20.64 18.63
CA ALA A 94 -19.04 19.29 18.25
C ALA A 94 -19.76 18.20 19.05
N LYS A 95 -20.02 18.39 20.36
CA LYS A 95 -20.78 17.45 21.18
C LYS A 95 -22.20 17.21 20.66
N GLU A 96 -22.87 18.23 20.15
CA GLU A 96 -24.21 18.07 19.57
C GLU A 96 -24.15 17.29 18.26
N VAL A 97 -23.13 17.52 17.43
CA VAL A 97 -22.91 16.73 16.22
C VAL A 97 -22.67 15.25 16.57
N VAL A 98 -21.86 14.96 17.58
CA VAL A 98 -21.63 13.59 18.03
C VAL A 98 -22.92 12.96 18.58
N LEU A 99 -23.71 13.72 19.34
CA LEU A 99 -24.96 13.28 19.92
C LEU A 99 -26.02 12.92 18.86
N MET A 100 -25.96 13.50 17.65
CA MET A 100 -26.81 13.11 16.52
C MET A 100 -26.71 11.61 16.18
N GLY A 101 -25.62 10.94 16.56
CA GLY A 101 -25.48 9.49 16.45
C GLY A 101 -26.57 8.71 17.24
N ARG A 102 -27.18 9.32 18.25
CA ARG A 102 -28.23 8.71 19.05
C ARG A 102 -29.64 8.85 18.48
N TYR A 103 -29.85 9.69 17.45
CA TYR A 103 -31.17 9.94 16.87
C TYR A 103 -31.95 8.68 16.44
N PRO A 104 -31.34 7.61 15.91
CA PRO A 104 -32.08 6.37 15.60
C PRO A 104 -32.77 5.75 16.82
N TYR A 105 -32.29 6.00 18.03
CA TYR A 105 -32.83 5.42 19.25
C TYR A 105 -33.95 6.26 19.91
N LEU A 106 -34.04 7.54 19.54
CA LEU A 106 -35.00 8.47 20.12
C LEU A 106 -36.41 8.26 19.53
N LYS A 107 -37.42 8.39 20.40
CA LYS A 107 -38.82 8.49 19.96
C LYS A 107 -39.13 9.91 19.46
N ARG A 108 -40.21 10.06 18.75
CA ARG A 108 -40.64 11.39 18.27
C ARG A 108 -40.78 12.36 19.45
N MET A 109 -40.13 13.53 19.39
CA MET A 109 -40.09 14.55 20.44
C MET A 109 -39.38 14.14 21.75
N GLN A 110 -38.70 13.01 21.76
CA GLN A 110 -37.88 12.60 22.91
C GLN A 110 -36.56 13.37 22.87
N ARG A 111 -36.15 13.88 24.03
CA ARG A 111 -34.81 14.46 24.22
C ARG A 111 -33.82 13.34 24.59
N GLU A 112 -32.55 13.62 24.34
CA GLU A 112 -31.44 12.76 24.68
C GLU A 112 -31.37 12.55 26.20
N SER A 113 -31.09 11.34 26.60
CA SER A 113 -30.95 10.94 28.00
C SER A 113 -29.51 11.20 28.50
N LYS A 114 -29.33 11.16 29.82
CA LYS A 114 -27.99 11.23 30.44
C LYS A 114 -27.06 10.11 29.92
N GLU A 115 -27.61 8.96 29.54
CA GLU A 115 -26.85 7.85 28.98
C GLU A 115 -26.37 8.16 27.56
N ASP A 116 -27.19 8.81 26.75
CA ASP A 116 -26.78 9.23 25.39
C ASP A 116 -25.61 10.21 25.45
N TYR A 117 -25.61 11.14 26.39
CA TYR A 117 -24.48 12.08 26.63
C TYR A 117 -23.23 11.33 27.09
N LYS A 118 -23.33 10.30 27.96
CA LYS A 118 -22.16 9.49 28.34
C LYS A 118 -21.58 8.72 27.18
N ILE A 119 -22.43 8.13 26.33
CA ILE A 119 -21.99 7.42 25.11
C ILE A 119 -21.27 8.38 24.18
N ALA A 120 -21.84 9.56 23.93
CA ALA A 120 -21.24 10.57 23.07
C ALA A 120 -19.88 11.00 23.61
N ARG A 121 -19.77 11.33 24.90
CA ARG A 121 -18.52 11.74 25.55
C ARG A 121 -17.45 10.66 25.48
N LYS A 122 -17.78 9.41 25.78
CA LYS A 122 -16.86 8.27 25.69
C LYS A 122 -16.28 8.14 24.27
N ASN A 123 -17.10 8.34 23.23
CA ASN A 123 -16.61 8.28 21.85
C ASN A 123 -15.80 9.52 21.45
N MET A 124 -16.09 10.69 22.04
CA MET A 124 -15.22 11.86 21.87
C MET A 124 -13.87 11.69 22.53
N GLU A 125 -13.80 11.08 23.73
CA GLU A 125 -12.56 10.70 24.40
C GLU A 125 -11.79 9.69 23.54
N TYR A 126 -12.44 8.65 23.03
CA TYR A 126 -11.82 7.62 22.19
C TYR A 126 -11.22 8.18 20.89
N THR A 127 -11.83 9.22 20.32
CA THR A 127 -11.36 9.87 19.07
C THR A 127 -10.52 11.13 19.32
N ASP A 128 -10.12 11.41 20.57
CA ASP A 128 -9.34 12.59 20.96
C ASP A 128 -9.98 13.92 20.50
N THR A 129 -11.31 14.01 20.69
CA THR A 129 -12.10 15.21 20.34
C THR A 129 -12.81 15.85 21.52
N GLU A 130 -12.62 15.36 22.75
CA GLU A 130 -13.25 15.89 23.97
C GLU A 130 -12.99 17.38 24.14
N LYS A 131 -11.76 17.83 23.89
CA LYS A 131 -11.38 19.25 24.00
C LYS A 131 -12.13 20.17 23.04
N LEU A 132 -12.80 19.61 22.05
CA LEU A 132 -13.55 20.34 21.03
C LEU A 132 -15.05 20.37 21.33
N GLU A 133 -15.51 19.81 22.46
CA GLU A 133 -16.94 19.58 22.73
C GLU A 133 -17.81 20.81 22.55
N ASP A 134 -17.35 21.98 22.94
CA ASP A 134 -18.05 23.26 22.83
C ASP A 134 -17.66 24.07 21.59
N CYS A 135 -16.68 23.62 20.80
CA CYS A 135 -16.26 24.30 19.58
C CYS A 135 -17.28 24.10 18.47
N ALA A 136 -17.57 25.15 17.71
CA ALA A 136 -18.43 25.05 16.55
C ALA A 136 -17.76 24.19 15.44
N ILE A 137 -18.48 23.22 14.90
CA ILE A 137 -17.98 22.24 13.91
C ILE A 137 -17.39 22.88 12.66
N ASN A 138 -17.84 24.07 12.29
CA ASN A 138 -17.35 24.83 11.14
C ASN A 138 -16.12 25.70 11.46
N GLN A 139 -15.69 25.77 12.73
CA GLN A 139 -14.52 26.53 13.19
C GLN A 139 -13.32 25.66 13.53
N ILE A 140 -13.48 24.33 13.52
CA ILE A 140 -12.40 23.38 13.73
C ILE A 140 -11.74 22.97 12.41
N SER A 141 -10.52 22.46 12.46
CA SER A 141 -9.78 21.99 11.28
C SER A 141 -10.49 20.84 10.57
N GLY A 142 -10.14 20.58 9.31
CA GLY A 142 -10.69 19.46 8.55
C GLY A 142 -10.46 18.11 9.23
N GLY A 143 -9.27 17.92 9.80
CA GLY A 143 -8.92 16.70 10.52
C GLY A 143 -9.70 16.51 11.83
N GLU A 144 -9.84 17.58 12.62
CA GLU A 144 -10.67 17.57 13.84
C GLU A 144 -12.12 17.26 13.50
N ARG A 145 -12.65 17.87 12.44
CA ARG A 145 -14.01 17.62 11.98
C ARG A 145 -14.23 16.15 11.59
N GLN A 146 -13.29 15.54 10.89
CA GLN A 146 -13.36 14.12 10.53
C GLN A 146 -13.37 13.23 11.78
N ARG A 147 -12.56 13.52 12.79
CA ARG A 147 -12.57 12.80 14.07
C ARG A 147 -13.88 12.94 14.83
N VAL A 148 -14.47 14.16 14.83
CA VAL A 148 -15.82 14.41 15.41
C VAL A 148 -16.89 13.61 14.66
N LEU A 149 -16.83 13.55 13.31
CA LEU A 149 -17.74 12.75 12.51
C LEU A 149 -17.55 11.24 12.73
N PHE A 150 -16.33 10.80 12.97
CA PHE A 150 -16.07 9.43 13.36
C PHE A 150 -16.63 9.11 14.73
N ALA A 151 -16.44 10.01 15.74
CA ALA A 151 -17.07 9.91 17.06
C ALA A 151 -18.60 9.81 16.94
N LYS A 152 -19.23 10.63 16.10
CA LYS A 152 -20.67 10.53 15.80
C LYS A 152 -21.06 9.15 15.29
N THR A 153 -20.27 8.60 14.35
CA THR A 153 -20.53 7.28 13.76
C THR A 153 -20.45 6.19 14.82
N LEU A 154 -19.46 6.24 15.71
CA LEU A 154 -19.31 5.31 16.83
C LEU A 154 -20.44 5.46 17.87
N THR A 155 -20.92 6.69 18.09
CA THR A 155 -22.00 7.00 19.03
C THR A 155 -23.33 6.37 18.61
N GLN A 156 -23.46 6.01 17.35
CA GLN A 156 -24.62 5.25 16.86
C GLN A 156 -24.66 3.79 17.37
N GLN A 157 -23.53 3.23 17.84
CA GLN A 157 -23.42 1.89 18.46
C GLN A 157 -23.98 0.74 17.61
N THR A 158 -23.76 0.77 16.32
CA THR A 158 -24.21 -0.28 15.39
C THR A 158 -23.23 -1.44 15.32
N ASP A 159 -23.67 -2.59 14.78
CA ASP A 159 -22.81 -3.74 14.51
C ASP A 159 -22.05 -3.62 13.20
N ILE A 160 -22.56 -2.81 12.27
CA ILE A 160 -21.97 -2.55 10.97
C ILE A 160 -21.61 -1.07 10.86
N ILE A 161 -20.37 -0.79 10.48
CA ILE A 161 -19.84 0.55 10.28
C ILE A 161 -19.35 0.66 8.84
N LEU A 162 -19.89 1.62 8.11
CA LEU A 162 -19.48 1.96 6.75
C LEU A 162 -18.67 3.25 6.78
N LEU A 163 -17.48 3.23 6.20
CA LEU A 163 -16.56 4.37 6.12
C LEU A 163 -16.33 4.76 4.66
N ASP A 164 -16.84 5.90 4.25
CA ASP A 164 -16.68 6.40 2.89
C ASP A 164 -15.52 7.40 2.84
N GLU A 165 -14.33 6.93 2.47
CA GLU A 165 -13.10 7.70 2.40
C GLU A 165 -12.80 8.50 3.69
N PRO A 166 -12.72 7.82 4.85
CA PRO A 166 -12.69 8.49 6.15
C PRO A 166 -11.42 9.33 6.37
N THR A 167 -10.43 9.19 5.50
CA THR A 167 -9.11 9.83 5.62
C THR A 167 -8.90 10.97 4.63
N ALA A 168 -9.89 11.34 3.84
CA ALA A 168 -9.80 12.49 2.95
C ALA A 168 -9.51 13.77 3.76
N SER A 169 -8.45 14.48 3.41
CA SER A 169 -8.00 15.73 4.08
C SER A 169 -7.37 15.55 5.48
N LEU A 170 -6.99 14.35 5.87
CA LEU A 170 -6.24 14.07 7.10
C LEU A 170 -4.73 14.01 6.83
N ASP A 171 -3.95 14.41 7.83
CA ASP A 171 -2.52 14.11 7.84
C ASP A 171 -2.26 12.61 8.11
N ILE A 172 -1.01 12.19 7.88
CA ILE A 172 -0.60 10.78 7.95
C ILE A 172 -0.91 10.18 9.33
N THR A 173 -0.70 10.93 10.41
CA THR A 173 -0.92 10.47 11.79
C THR A 173 -2.38 10.10 12.04
N TYR A 174 -3.29 10.97 11.61
CA TYR A 174 -4.72 10.74 11.80
C TYR A 174 -5.30 9.70 10.84
N GLN A 175 -4.75 9.58 9.63
CA GLN A 175 -5.12 8.48 8.73
C GLN A 175 -4.85 7.12 9.36
N GLU A 176 -3.63 6.95 9.89
CA GLU A 176 -3.24 5.75 10.61
C GLU A 176 -4.14 5.48 11.83
N GLN A 177 -4.48 6.52 12.58
CA GLN A 177 -5.30 6.40 13.78
C GLN A 177 -6.73 5.92 13.49
N ILE A 178 -7.38 6.43 12.44
CA ILE A 178 -8.75 5.99 12.05
C ILE A 178 -8.75 4.51 11.67
N PHE A 179 -7.77 4.05 10.89
CA PHE A 179 -7.72 2.64 10.50
C PHE A 179 -7.31 1.72 11.64
N LYS A 180 -6.49 2.21 12.58
CA LYS A 180 -6.22 1.50 13.82
C LYS A 180 -7.51 1.30 14.62
N TYR A 181 -8.32 2.35 14.79
CA TYR A 181 -9.64 2.24 15.44
C TYR A 181 -10.57 1.27 14.69
N ALA A 182 -10.63 1.36 13.35
CA ALA A 182 -11.43 0.44 12.55
C ALA A 182 -11.01 -1.02 12.76
N ARG A 183 -9.71 -1.28 12.88
CA ARG A 183 -9.16 -2.61 13.19
C ARG A 183 -9.53 -3.07 14.58
N GLU A 184 -9.34 -2.23 15.61
CA GLU A 184 -9.73 -2.53 17.00
C GLU A 184 -11.23 -2.86 17.12
N LEU A 185 -12.09 -2.11 16.40
CA LEU A 185 -13.52 -2.37 16.35
C LEU A 185 -13.84 -3.73 15.72
N SER A 186 -13.15 -4.11 14.66
CA SER A 186 -13.34 -5.42 14.02
C SER A 186 -12.90 -6.56 14.94
N GLU A 187 -11.82 -6.39 15.69
CA GLU A 187 -11.35 -7.33 16.70
C GLU A 187 -12.32 -7.46 17.90
N GLN A 188 -13.12 -6.42 18.16
CA GLN A 188 -14.22 -6.43 19.12
C GLN A 188 -15.52 -7.01 18.57
N GLY A 189 -15.52 -7.55 17.34
CA GLY A 189 -16.69 -8.18 16.70
C GLY A 189 -17.54 -7.23 15.85
N LYS A 190 -17.18 -5.95 15.72
CA LYS A 190 -17.88 -5.05 14.79
C LYS A 190 -17.46 -5.33 13.36
N THR A 191 -18.37 -5.18 12.42
CA THR A 191 -18.05 -5.34 10.98
C THR A 191 -17.82 -3.97 10.35
N VAL A 192 -16.69 -3.79 9.69
CA VAL A 192 -16.33 -2.51 9.09
C VAL A 192 -16.10 -2.68 7.59
N LEU A 193 -16.79 -1.88 6.77
CA LEU A 193 -16.51 -1.74 5.34
C LEU A 193 -16.01 -0.32 5.08
N ALA A 194 -14.82 -0.18 4.55
CA ALA A 194 -14.21 1.12 4.30
C ALA A 194 -13.83 1.28 2.82
N ALA A 195 -14.31 2.35 2.17
CA ALA A 195 -13.78 2.79 0.89
C ALA A 195 -12.42 3.45 1.12
N ILE A 196 -11.37 2.92 0.49
CA ILE A 196 -9.98 3.30 0.76
C ILE A 196 -9.29 3.62 -0.57
N HIS A 197 -8.55 4.74 -0.59
CA HIS A 197 -7.72 5.12 -1.74
C HIS A 197 -6.27 4.69 -1.59
N ASP A 198 -5.74 4.73 -0.37
CA ASP A 198 -4.35 4.35 -0.09
C ASP A 198 -4.24 2.82 0.03
N LEU A 199 -3.60 2.22 -0.97
CA LEU A 199 -3.41 0.76 -1.03
C LEU A 199 -2.50 0.24 0.08
N LYS A 200 -1.54 1.05 0.57
CA LYS A 200 -0.65 0.66 1.68
C LYS A 200 -1.42 0.60 2.98
N ILE A 201 -2.28 1.59 3.24
CA ILE A 201 -3.20 1.58 4.39
C ILE A 201 -4.15 0.39 4.30
N ALA A 202 -4.74 0.14 3.12
CA ALA A 202 -5.62 -1.00 2.91
C ALA A 202 -4.92 -2.33 3.18
N ALA A 203 -3.68 -2.51 2.67
CA ALA A 203 -2.87 -3.71 2.90
C ALA A 203 -2.49 -3.92 4.37
N LYS A 204 -2.24 -2.82 5.10
CA LYS A 204 -1.79 -2.85 6.50
C LYS A 204 -2.91 -3.21 7.48
N TYR A 205 -4.10 -2.68 7.27
CA TYR A 205 -5.17 -2.76 8.27
C TYR A 205 -6.30 -3.73 7.91
N CYS A 206 -6.65 -3.86 6.63
CA CYS A 206 -7.79 -4.68 6.24
C CYS A 206 -7.45 -6.17 6.29
N THR A 207 -8.41 -6.97 6.76
CA THR A 207 -8.31 -8.44 6.73
C THR A 207 -8.66 -9.00 5.36
N ARG A 208 -9.43 -8.23 4.58
CA ARG A 208 -9.91 -8.60 3.26
C ARG A 208 -10.05 -7.36 2.39
N LEU A 209 -9.74 -7.48 1.13
CA LEU A 209 -9.90 -6.42 0.15
C LEU A 209 -10.87 -6.85 -0.95
N VAL A 210 -11.68 -5.90 -1.39
CA VAL A 210 -12.57 -6.04 -2.54
C VAL A 210 -12.16 -4.98 -3.56
N LEU A 211 -11.56 -5.41 -4.67
CA LEU A 211 -11.12 -4.54 -5.75
C LEU A 211 -12.27 -4.33 -6.73
N MET A 212 -12.68 -3.08 -6.88
CA MET A 212 -13.74 -2.67 -7.78
C MET A 212 -13.19 -1.90 -8.98
N ASN A 213 -13.76 -2.14 -10.15
CA ASN A 213 -13.54 -1.34 -11.36
C ASN A 213 -14.81 -1.32 -12.20
N ASP A 214 -15.16 -0.14 -12.75
CA ASP A 214 -16.32 0.06 -13.63
C ASP A 214 -17.60 -0.60 -13.10
N GLY A 215 -17.87 -0.42 -11.81
CA GLY A 215 -19.07 -0.92 -11.16
C GLY A 215 -19.07 -2.42 -10.86
N LYS A 216 -17.97 -3.14 -11.07
CA LYS A 216 -17.85 -4.60 -10.86
C LYS A 216 -16.80 -4.92 -9.81
N ILE A 217 -16.95 -6.08 -9.16
CA ILE A 217 -15.89 -6.67 -8.34
C ILE A 217 -14.93 -7.42 -9.28
N VAL A 218 -13.66 -7.03 -9.26
CA VAL A 218 -12.58 -7.61 -10.07
C VAL A 218 -11.84 -8.70 -9.31
N ALA A 219 -11.63 -8.47 -8.01
CA ALA A 219 -10.98 -9.42 -7.11
C ALA A 219 -11.52 -9.24 -5.69
N ASP A 220 -11.52 -10.31 -4.90
CA ASP A 220 -12.01 -10.38 -3.54
C ASP A 220 -11.21 -11.44 -2.78
N GLY A 221 -10.52 -11.07 -1.72
CA GLY A 221 -9.66 -11.97 -0.95
C GLY A 221 -8.78 -11.24 0.06
N SER A 222 -7.73 -11.92 0.53
CA SER A 222 -6.70 -11.31 1.37
C SER A 222 -5.96 -10.19 0.62
N PRO A 223 -5.29 -9.27 1.32
CA PRO A 223 -4.48 -8.25 0.66
C PRO A 223 -3.48 -8.83 -0.34
N GLU A 224 -2.84 -9.96 -0.03
CA GLU A 224 -1.89 -10.66 -0.89
C GLU A 224 -2.54 -11.21 -2.18
N GLU A 225 -3.76 -11.72 -2.09
CA GLU A 225 -4.49 -12.26 -3.24
C GLU A 225 -5.02 -11.15 -4.17
N VAL A 226 -5.37 -10.01 -3.61
CA VAL A 226 -6.01 -8.90 -4.35
C VAL A 226 -4.97 -7.93 -4.91
N LEU A 227 -3.98 -7.53 -4.11
CA LEU A 227 -2.92 -6.61 -4.52
C LEU A 227 -1.82 -7.37 -5.27
N THR A 228 -2.06 -7.63 -6.54
CA THR A 228 -1.09 -8.26 -7.44
C THR A 228 -0.73 -7.30 -8.57
N SER A 229 0.47 -7.47 -9.15
CA SER A 229 0.90 -6.68 -10.31
C SER A 229 -0.11 -6.74 -11.46
N VAL A 230 -0.73 -7.90 -11.67
CA VAL A 230 -1.75 -8.11 -12.71
C VAL A 230 -3.02 -7.28 -12.43
N ASN A 231 -3.54 -7.35 -11.21
CA ASN A 231 -4.74 -6.60 -10.82
C ASN A 231 -4.50 -5.09 -10.84
N LEU A 232 -3.33 -4.64 -10.35
CA LEU A 232 -2.97 -3.22 -10.37
C LEU A 232 -2.80 -2.69 -11.79
N SER A 233 -2.17 -3.45 -12.67
CA SER A 233 -2.05 -3.07 -14.09
C SER A 233 -3.41 -3.00 -14.76
N ARG A 234 -4.25 -4.02 -14.55
CA ARG A 234 -5.60 -4.11 -15.17
C ARG A 234 -6.52 -2.97 -14.73
N VAL A 235 -6.49 -2.61 -13.43
CA VAL A 235 -7.47 -1.70 -12.83
C VAL A 235 -6.99 -0.26 -12.81
N TYR A 236 -5.70 -0.03 -12.54
CA TYR A 236 -5.13 1.32 -12.42
C TYR A 236 -4.28 1.73 -13.63
N GLY A 237 -4.03 0.79 -14.58
CA GLY A 237 -3.23 1.07 -15.77
C GLY A 237 -1.74 1.34 -15.46
N VAL A 238 -1.23 0.82 -14.34
CA VAL A 238 0.14 1.04 -13.88
C VAL A 238 0.94 -0.24 -13.89
N ASN A 239 2.23 -0.15 -14.22
CA ASN A 239 3.15 -1.23 -13.91
C ASN A 239 3.56 -1.12 -12.45
N ALA A 240 3.29 -2.15 -11.68
CA ALA A 240 3.58 -2.19 -10.26
C ALA A 240 4.22 -3.52 -9.87
N LEU A 241 5.22 -3.43 -9.01
CA LEU A 241 5.76 -4.57 -8.27
C LEU A 241 5.13 -4.59 -6.89
N VAL A 242 4.58 -5.72 -6.49
CA VAL A 242 4.04 -5.93 -5.15
C VAL A 242 4.95 -6.92 -4.45
N TYR A 243 5.48 -6.52 -3.32
CA TYR A 243 6.43 -7.32 -2.57
C TYR A 243 6.23 -7.18 -1.07
N LYS A 244 6.70 -8.15 -0.31
CA LYS A 244 6.70 -8.09 1.15
C LYS A 244 7.95 -7.36 1.62
N ASN A 245 7.76 -6.21 2.26
CA ASN A 245 8.86 -5.42 2.83
C ASN A 245 9.54 -6.23 3.94
N ARG A 246 10.84 -6.47 3.81
CA ARG A 246 11.61 -7.31 4.75
C ARG A 246 11.71 -6.73 6.17
N ILE A 247 11.61 -5.40 6.31
CA ILE A 247 11.72 -4.71 7.60
C ILE A 247 10.39 -4.75 8.34
N THR A 248 9.29 -4.43 7.65
CA THR A 248 7.97 -4.30 8.27
C THR A 248 7.12 -5.57 8.19
N GLY A 249 7.48 -6.51 7.30
CA GLY A 249 6.67 -7.69 7.01
C GLY A 249 5.37 -7.41 6.26
N LEU A 250 5.08 -6.15 5.92
CA LEU A 250 3.87 -5.72 5.24
C LEU A 250 4.06 -5.73 3.72
N LEU A 251 2.94 -5.79 2.98
CA LEU A 251 2.96 -5.57 1.54
C LEU A 251 3.33 -4.12 1.23
N ASP A 252 4.20 -3.95 0.26
CA ASP A 252 4.57 -2.66 -0.31
C ASP A 252 4.38 -2.69 -1.84
N ILE A 253 4.14 -1.52 -2.42
CA ILE A 253 3.84 -1.36 -3.84
C ILE A 253 4.81 -0.36 -4.42
N TYR A 254 5.57 -0.80 -5.41
CA TYR A 254 6.47 0.05 -6.18
C TYR A 254 5.90 0.24 -7.60
N ILE A 255 5.51 1.48 -7.92
CA ILE A 255 4.99 1.83 -9.25
C ILE A 255 6.16 2.31 -10.10
N HIS A 256 6.31 1.75 -11.30
CA HIS A 256 7.39 2.06 -12.20
C HIS A 256 6.93 2.15 -13.66
N LYS A 257 7.74 2.80 -14.49
CA LYS A 257 7.60 2.77 -15.95
C LYS A 257 8.65 1.82 -16.50
N VAL A 258 8.26 0.81 -17.25
CA VAL A 258 9.19 -0.07 -17.97
C VAL A 258 9.30 0.39 -19.41
N ASN A 259 10.53 0.60 -19.85
CA ASN A 259 10.81 0.82 -21.28
C ASN A 259 11.07 -0.55 -21.94
N GLU A 260 10.07 -1.11 -22.60
CA GLU A 260 10.18 -2.46 -23.20
C GLU A 260 11.17 -2.56 -24.38
N LYS A 261 11.71 -1.43 -24.84
CA LYS A 261 12.55 -1.39 -26.06
C LYS A 261 13.94 -1.98 -25.87
N ASN A 262 14.43 -2.12 -24.65
CA ASN A 262 15.84 -2.42 -24.36
C ASN A 262 16.09 -3.88 -23.89
N LYS A 263 15.12 -4.78 -23.94
CA LYS A 263 15.24 -6.16 -23.42
C LYS A 263 16.36 -7.00 -24.06
N SER A 264 16.87 -6.62 -25.24
CA SER A 264 17.99 -7.30 -25.89
C SER A 264 19.37 -6.92 -25.30
N VAL A 265 19.46 -5.78 -24.61
CA VAL A 265 20.71 -5.32 -24.02
C VAL A 265 20.86 -5.88 -22.60
N ARG A 266 22.01 -6.47 -22.33
CA ARG A 266 22.29 -7.17 -21.07
C ARG A 266 23.34 -6.40 -20.28
N PHE A 267 23.03 -6.14 -19.02
CA PHE A 267 23.94 -5.60 -18.04
C PHE A 267 24.24 -6.62 -16.95
N HIS A 268 25.47 -6.60 -16.46
CA HIS A 268 25.84 -7.28 -15.24
C HIS A 268 26.35 -6.28 -14.22
N VAL A 269 25.81 -6.33 -12.99
CA VAL A 269 26.12 -5.37 -11.93
C VAL A 269 26.92 -6.08 -10.84
N ILE A 270 28.14 -5.64 -10.63
CA ILE A 270 29.00 -6.06 -9.53
C ILE A 270 28.94 -5.01 -8.45
N GLY A 271 28.40 -5.37 -7.28
CA GLY A 271 28.18 -4.44 -6.17
C GLY A 271 28.18 -5.15 -4.83
N GLY A 272 27.68 -4.46 -3.83
CA GLY A 272 27.58 -4.93 -2.45
C GLY A 272 27.62 -3.75 -1.47
N GLY A 273 27.19 -4.01 -0.21
CA GLY A 273 27.16 -2.98 0.81
C GLY A 273 26.14 -1.87 0.55
N GLY A 274 25.05 -2.16 -0.18
CA GLY A 274 23.99 -1.21 -0.50
C GLY A 274 24.29 -0.30 -1.69
N THR A 275 25.34 -0.56 -2.46
CA THR A 275 25.79 0.33 -3.55
C THR A 275 25.15 -0.01 -4.90
N ALA A 276 24.61 -1.22 -5.07
CA ALA A 276 24.02 -1.68 -6.32
C ALA A 276 22.53 -1.34 -6.47
N GLY A 277 21.77 -1.19 -5.38
CA GLY A 277 20.32 -1.07 -5.44
C GLY A 277 19.79 0.04 -6.33
N GLY A 278 20.43 1.23 -6.31
CA GLY A 278 20.08 2.35 -7.18
C GLY A 278 20.37 2.07 -8.66
N VAL A 279 21.47 1.37 -8.94
CA VAL A 279 21.88 0.95 -10.29
C VAL A 279 20.92 -0.08 -10.85
N LEU A 280 20.61 -1.12 -10.08
CA LEU A 280 19.64 -2.17 -10.44
C LEU A 280 18.29 -1.59 -10.81
N ARG A 281 17.80 -0.63 -9.99
CA ARG A 281 16.55 0.07 -10.24
C ARG A 281 16.57 0.82 -11.58
N GLN A 282 17.59 1.66 -11.82
CA GLN A 282 17.68 2.47 -13.05
C GLN A 282 17.73 1.58 -14.30
N LEU A 283 18.52 0.51 -14.28
CA LEU A 283 18.60 -0.46 -15.38
C LEU A 283 17.27 -1.16 -15.64
N TYR A 284 16.59 -1.58 -14.56
CA TYR A 284 15.29 -2.21 -14.65
C TYR A 284 14.23 -1.26 -15.25
N GLU A 285 14.16 -0.01 -14.78
CA GLU A 285 13.23 1.02 -15.29
C GLU A 285 13.46 1.33 -16.78
N GLN A 286 14.71 1.23 -17.24
CA GLN A 286 15.07 1.39 -18.67
C GLN A 286 14.75 0.13 -19.51
N GLY A 287 14.32 -0.96 -18.87
CA GLY A 287 13.91 -2.19 -19.54
C GLY A 287 15.06 -3.08 -20.01
N TYR A 288 16.26 -2.93 -19.46
CA TYR A 288 17.39 -3.79 -19.74
C TYR A 288 17.25 -5.16 -19.05
N TYR A 289 17.88 -6.17 -19.64
CA TYR A 289 18.10 -7.44 -18.95
C TYR A 289 19.28 -7.24 -17.98
N VAL A 290 19.03 -7.51 -16.69
CA VAL A 290 20.02 -7.28 -15.63
C VAL A 290 20.31 -8.57 -14.89
N SER A 291 21.58 -8.82 -14.62
CA SER A 291 22.05 -9.80 -13.64
C SER A 291 22.99 -9.14 -12.63
N ALA A 292 23.12 -9.70 -11.44
CA ALA A 292 23.94 -9.09 -10.40
C ALA A 292 24.71 -10.14 -9.58
N GLY A 293 25.79 -9.73 -8.98
CA GLY A 293 26.51 -10.59 -8.04
C GLY A 293 28.02 -10.34 -8.01
N VAL A 294 28.75 -11.04 -7.11
CA VAL A 294 28.25 -11.91 -6.05
C VAL A 294 27.98 -11.04 -4.81
N PHE A 295 26.75 -11.07 -4.31
CA PHE A 295 26.40 -10.44 -3.03
C PHE A 295 26.69 -11.38 -1.87
N PHE A 296 26.64 -10.89 -0.64
CA PHE A 296 26.68 -11.72 0.57
C PHE A 296 25.32 -11.76 1.24
N GLN A 297 24.97 -12.91 1.82
CA GLN A 297 23.69 -13.05 2.53
C GLN A 297 23.54 -11.95 3.60
N GLY A 298 22.42 -11.25 3.57
CA GLY A 298 22.17 -10.09 4.44
C GLY A 298 22.49 -8.72 3.80
N ASP A 299 23.09 -8.72 2.59
CA ASP A 299 23.31 -7.46 1.86
C ASP A 299 21.97 -6.84 1.44
N SER A 300 21.86 -5.53 1.61
CA SER A 300 20.66 -4.76 1.24
C SER A 300 20.38 -4.75 -0.27
N ASP A 301 21.41 -4.92 -1.10
CA ASP A 301 21.29 -4.99 -2.56
C ASP A 301 20.47 -6.20 -3.02
N ILE A 302 20.48 -7.30 -2.25
CA ILE A 302 19.66 -8.48 -2.50
C ILE A 302 18.16 -8.13 -2.50
N ALA A 303 17.74 -7.27 -1.56
CA ALA A 303 16.33 -6.86 -1.51
C ALA A 303 15.91 -6.14 -2.79
N SER A 304 16.78 -5.31 -3.36
CA SER A 304 16.54 -4.65 -4.65
C SER A 304 16.48 -5.64 -5.81
N ALA A 305 17.41 -6.60 -5.86
CA ALA A 305 17.42 -7.64 -6.90
C ALA A 305 16.13 -8.49 -6.86
N GLU A 306 15.68 -8.89 -5.67
CA GLU A 306 14.43 -9.65 -5.49
C GLU A 306 13.20 -8.85 -5.90
N VAL A 307 13.09 -7.58 -5.48
CA VAL A 307 11.96 -6.71 -5.82
C VAL A 307 11.82 -6.55 -7.33
N PHE A 308 12.95 -6.39 -8.05
CA PHE A 308 12.95 -6.22 -9.50
C PHE A 308 12.99 -7.54 -10.28
N GLY A 309 13.02 -8.70 -9.60
CA GLY A 309 13.11 -10.00 -10.26
C GLY A 309 14.40 -10.19 -11.07
N ILE A 310 15.51 -9.59 -10.60
CA ILE A 310 16.81 -9.63 -11.25
C ILE A 310 17.53 -10.94 -10.82
N ASP A 311 18.13 -11.64 -11.78
CA ASP A 311 18.98 -12.80 -11.49
C ASP A 311 20.22 -12.37 -10.71
N TYR A 312 20.47 -12.99 -9.56
CA TYR A 312 21.62 -12.63 -8.73
C TYR A 312 22.31 -13.85 -8.12
N LEU A 313 23.61 -13.69 -7.80
CA LEU A 313 24.41 -14.66 -7.09
C LEU A 313 24.64 -14.22 -5.65
N VAL A 314 24.59 -15.17 -4.70
CA VAL A 314 24.77 -14.87 -3.28
C VAL A 314 25.69 -15.91 -2.62
N GLU A 315 26.65 -15.41 -1.83
CA GLU A 315 27.55 -16.19 -1.00
C GLU A 315 27.16 -16.08 0.47
N ASN A 316 27.61 -17.03 1.29
CA ASN A 316 27.43 -16.98 2.74
C ASN A 316 28.18 -15.80 3.35
N PRO A 317 27.66 -15.20 4.44
CA PRO A 317 28.34 -14.11 5.11
C PRO A 317 29.69 -14.56 5.69
N PHE A 318 30.65 -13.66 5.67
CA PHE A 318 31.99 -13.87 6.21
C PHE A 318 32.84 -14.96 5.52
N SER A 319 32.38 -15.53 4.39
CA SER A 319 33.17 -16.43 3.55
C SER A 319 33.81 -15.70 2.38
N SER A 320 34.79 -16.30 1.74
CA SER A 320 35.27 -15.83 0.43
C SER A 320 34.39 -16.40 -0.67
N ILE A 321 34.24 -15.68 -1.78
CA ILE A 321 33.49 -16.19 -2.94
C ILE A 321 34.07 -17.54 -3.39
N THR A 322 33.21 -18.57 -3.42
CA THR A 322 33.58 -19.92 -3.83
C THR A 322 33.94 -20.02 -5.32
N ASP A 323 34.69 -21.02 -5.74
CA ASP A 323 35.02 -21.23 -7.14
C ASP A 323 33.79 -21.41 -8.02
N THR A 324 32.76 -22.07 -7.49
CA THR A 324 31.50 -22.27 -8.20
C THR A 324 30.84 -20.94 -8.51
N LEU A 325 30.61 -20.12 -7.49
CA LEU A 325 29.96 -18.81 -7.66
C LEU A 325 30.83 -17.83 -8.47
N PHE A 326 32.13 -17.91 -8.32
CA PHE A 326 33.05 -17.14 -9.18
C PHE A 326 32.89 -17.48 -10.67
N ASN A 327 32.84 -18.78 -11.00
CA ASN A 327 32.68 -19.23 -12.39
C ASN A 327 31.29 -18.88 -12.94
N GLU A 328 30.23 -18.97 -12.12
CA GLU A 328 28.90 -18.49 -12.52
C GLU A 328 28.88 -16.98 -12.76
N ASN A 329 29.52 -16.19 -11.89
CA ASN A 329 29.67 -14.76 -12.04
C ASN A 329 30.41 -14.39 -13.33
N LEU A 330 31.50 -15.10 -13.64
CA LEU A 330 32.19 -14.97 -14.92
C LEU A 330 31.28 -15.28 -16.12
N GLY A 331 30.37 -16.23 -15.96
CA GLY A 331 29.38 -16.56 -16.98
C GLY A 331 28.43 -15.40 -17.26
N TYR A 332 27.99 -14.67 -16.24
CA TYR A 332 27.17 -13.46 -16.39
C TYR A 332 27.99 -12.29 -16.98
N VAL A 333 29.21 -12.04 -16.48
CA VAL A 333 30.11 -11.00 -17.01
C VAL A 333 30.35 -11.19 -18.51
N LYS A 334 30.65 -12.40 -18.96
CA LYS A 334 30.89 -12.71 -20.39
C LYS A 334 29.66 -12.58 -21.28
N LYS A 335 28.47 -12.78 -20.74
CA LYS A 335 27.18 -12.65 -21.47
C LYS A 335 26.66 -11.21 -21.50
N ALA A 336 27.17 -10.36 -20.63
CA ALA A 336 26.75 -8.98 -20.54
C ALA A 336 27.38 -8.13 -21.67
N HIS A 337 26.62 -7.22 -22.26
CA HIS A 337 27.14 -6.20 -23.14
C HIS A 337 27.95 -5.15 -22.39
N THR A 338 27.59 -4.92 -21.14
CA THR A 338 28.29 -3.99 -20.26
C THR A 338 28.23 -4.51 -18.82
N THR A 339 29.40 -4.50 -18.16
CA THR A 339 29.49 -4.78 -16.72
C THR A 339 29.67 -3.46 -15.99
N ILE A 340 28.89 -3.25 -14.91
CA ILE A 340 28.98 -2.07 -14.05
C ILE A 340 29.58 -2.50 -12.71
N LEU A 341 30.71 -1.92 -12.35
CA LEU A 341 31.33 -2.07 -11.04
C LEU A 341 30.88 -0.90 -10.15
N CYS A 342 30.12 -1.21 -9.11
CA CYS A 342 29.62 -0.22 -8.15
C CYS A 342 30.69 0.22 -7.14
N ASN A 343 30.41 1.31 -6.42
CA ASN A 343 31.30 1.90 -5.40
C ASN A 343 31.30 1.11 -4.08
N MET A 344 31.44 -0.22 -4.16
CA MET A 344 31.34 -1.13 -3.00
C MET A 344 32.60 -1.08 -2.11
N PRO A 345 32.47 -1.37 -0.79
CA PRO A 345 33.62 -1.65 0.07
C PRO A 345 34.45 -2.85 -0.46
N LEU A 346 35.77 -2.74 -0.43
CA LEU A 346 36.69 -3.72 -1.00
C LEU A 346 37.36 -4.51 0.12
N GLY A 347 37.05 -5.80 0.24
CA GLY A 347 37.58 -6.71 1.25
C GLY A 347 38.13 -8.00 0.65
N PHE A 348 38.85 -8.79 1.44
CA PHE A 348 39.34 -10.10 1.01
C PHE A 348 38.22 -11.05 0.57
N GLN A 349 37.03 -10.88 1.12
CA GLN A 349 35.87 -11.73 0.83
C GLN A 349 35.34 -11.50 -0.58
N ASN A 350 35.33 -10.24 -1.06
CA ASN A 350 34.75 -9.86 -2.34
C ASN A 350 35.79 -9.49 -3.42
N ILE A 351 37.07 -9.68 -3.14
CA ILE A 351 38.16 -9.35 -4.09
C ILE A 351 37.97 -10.07 -5.44
N ARG A 352 37.41 -11.28 -5.42
CA ARG A 352 37.08 -12.06 -6.61
C ARG A 352 36.03 -11.40 -7.52
N ASN A 353 35.21 -10.51 -7.00
CA ASN A 353 34.33 -9.68 -7.81
C ASN A 353 35.14 -8.71 -8.72
N LEU A 354 36.23 -8.17 -8.22
CA LEU A 354 37.14 -7.35 -9.04
C LEU A 354 37.84 -8.21 -10.11
N GLU A 355 38.30 -9.42 -9.74
CA GLU A 355 38.89 -10.35 -10.70
C GLU A 355 37.91 -10.78 -11.80
N ALA A 356 36.62 -10.95 -11.46
CA ALA A 356 35.58 -11.20 -12.45
C ALA A 356 35.37 -10.02 -13.39
N ALA A 357 35.39 -8.78 -12.86
CA ALA A 357 35.24 -7.57 -13.64
C ALA A 357 36.37 -7.38 -14.67
N GLU A 358 37.59 -7.94 -14.44
CA GLU A 358 38.69 -7.91 -15.41
C GLU A 358 38.35 -8.61 -16.74
N GLN A 359 37.38 -9.51 -16.75
CA GLN A 359 36.94 -10.26 -17.93
C GLN A 359 35.76 -9.59 -18.67
N ALA A 360 35.34 -8.42 -18.25
CA ALA A 360 34.27 -7.68 -18.91
C ALA A 360 34.74 -7.16 -20.29
N GLU A 361 33.86 -7.31 -21.30
CA GLU A 361 34.09 -6.73 -22.64
C GLU A 361 34.02 -5.20 -22.59
N LYS A 362 32.97 -4.69 -21.91
CA LYS A 362 32.85 -3.26 -21.61
C LYS A 362 32.65 -3.09 -20.10
N LEU A 363 33.52 -2.33 -19.47
CA LEU A 363 33.45 -2.07 -18.04
C LEU A 363 33.14 -0.58 -17.81
N VAL A 364 32.10 -0.32 -17.01
CA VAL A 364 31.80 1.00 -16.45
C VAL A 364 32.05 0.92 -14.95
N ILE A 365 32.77 1.91 -14.42
CA ILE A 365 33.05 1.98 -12.98
C ILE A 365 32.28 3.17 -12.39
N ILE A 366 31.54 2.92 -11.32
CA ILE A 366 30.95 3.95 -10.49
C ILE A 366 31.93 4.25 -9.36
N GLU A 367 32.44 5.47 -9.32
CA GLU A 367 33.39 5.94 -8.32
C GLU A 367 32.86 7.21 -7.66
N ASP A 368 32.20 7.03 -6.50
CA ASP A 368 31.74 8.12 -5.64
C ASP A 368 32.81 8.47 -4.60
N GLU A 369 33.62 7.47 -4.21
CA GLU A 369 34.75 7.60 -3.28
C GLU A 369 35.98 6.93 -3.88
N LEU A 370 37.14 7.43 -3.52
CA LEU A 370 38.42 6.87 -3.97
C LEU A 370 38.59 5.44 -3.44
N PRO A 371 39.20 4.51 -4.21
CA PRO A 371 39.33 3.10 -3.79
C PRO A 371 40.12 2.94 -2.50
N GLU A 372 41.09 3.80 -2.22
CA GLU A 372 41.95 3.78 -1.03
C GLU A 372 41.12 3.97 0.26
N THR A 373 40.03 4.75 0.21
CA THR A 373 39.18 5.05 1.38
C THR A 373 38.28 3.87 1.77
N ARG A 374 38.07 2.93 0.87
CA ARG A 374 37.18 1.76 1.01
C ARG A 374 37.88 0.41 0.81
N ASP A 375 39.23 0.40 0.79
CA ASP A 375 40.07 -0.80 0.70
C ASP A 375 40.46 -1.32 2.09
N PHE A 376 39.94 -2.49 2.43
CA PHE A 376 40.23 -3.22 3.67
C PHE A 376 41.18 -4.41 3.44
N THR A 377 41.90 -4.44 2.31
CA THR A 377 42.86 -5.52 1.95
C THR A 377 44.32 -5.14 2.10
N GLY A 378 44.59 -3.94 2.60
CA GLY A 378 45.96 -3.42 2.68
C GLY A 378 46.58 -3.05 1.31
N GLY A 379 45.76 -2.58 0.38
CA GLY A 379 46.20 -2.11 -0.94
C GLY A 379 46.03 -3.11 -2.08
N LYS A 380 45.81 -4.40 -1.81
CA LYS A 380 45.65 -5.42 -2.87
C LYS A 380 44.45 -5.16 -3.77
N ALA A 381 43.30 -4.81 -3.18
CA ALA A 381 42.10 -4.49 -3.95
C ALA A 381 42.27 -3.21 -4.76
N THR A 382 42.94 -2.20 -4.20
CA THR A 382 43.25 -0.95 -4.89
C THR A 382 44.16 -1.18 -6.12
N GLU A 383 45.14 -2.11 -6.04
CA GLU A 383 45.95 -2.46 -7.21
C GLU A 383 45.11 -3.06 -8.34
N ILE A 384 44.22 -4.00 -8.04
CA ILE A 384 43.31 -4.59 -9.04
C ILE A 384 42.38 -3.50 -9.58
N TYR A 385 41.80 -2.69 -8.72
CA TYR A 385 40.88 -1.64 -9.10
C TYR A 385 41.54 -0.63 -10.05
N ASN A 386 42.76 -0.21 -9.81
CA ASN A 386 43.49 0.69 -10.68
C ASN A 386 43.79 0.08 -12.08
N ARG A 387 44.01 -1.25 -12.15
CA ARG A 387 44.10 -1.94 -13.45
C ARG A 387 42.74 -1.92 -14.16
N LEU A 388 41.63 -2.17 -13.44
CA LEU A 388 40.26 -2.08 -13.99
C LEU A 388 39.97 -0.68 -14.49
N LYS A 389 40.34 0.34 -13.73
CA LYS A 389 40.16 1.76 -14.08
C LYS A 389 40.84 2.14 -15.38
N SER A 390 42.03 1.56 -15.65
CA SER A 390 42.74 1.78 -16.91
C SER A 390 42.11 1.14 -18.14
N LYS A 391 41.27 0.11 -17.93
CA LYS A 391 40.53 -0.63 -18.99
C LYS A 391 39.07 -0.17 -19.14
N ALA A 392 38.56 0.54 -18.16
CA ALA A 392 37.16 0.96 -18.14
C ALA A 392 36.85 1.92 -19.30
N VAL A 393 35.71 1.71 -19.95
CA VAL A 393 35.21 2.62 -21.00
C VAL A 393 34.69 3.94 -20.41
N ALA A 394 34.29 3.93 -19.14
CA ALA A 394 33.88 5.10 -18.38
C ALA A 394 34.11 4.91 -16.88
N VAL A 395 34.53 5.96 -16.22
CA VAL A 395 34.52 6.08 -14.74
C VAL A 395 33.67 7.30 -14.43
N ILE A 396 32.59 7.07 -13.72
CA ILE A 396 31.56 8.07 -13.48
C ILE A 396 31.13 8.10 -12.00
N ASN A 397 30.52 9.18 -11.56
CA ASN A 397 29.82 9.23 -10.29
C ASN A 397 28.41 8.60 -10.46
N SER A 398 27.87 8.04 -9.39
CA SER A 398 26.55 7.38 -9.41
C SER A 398 25.42 8.28 -9.95
N SER A 399 25.48 9.58 -9.70
CA SER A 399 24.51 10.57 -10.22
C SER A 399 24.52 10.71 -11.75
N ARG A 400 25.61 10.29 -12.41
CA ARG A 400 25.82 10.39 -13.86
C ARG A 400 25.62 9.07 -14.61
N LEU A 401 25.07 8.05 -13.95
CA LEU A 401 24.83 6.73 -14.55
C LEU A 401 23.98 6.83 -15.85
N HIS A 402 23.03 7.76 -15.90
CA HIS A 402 22.17 7.99 -17.07
C HIS A 402 22.92 8.40 -18.35
N GLU A 403 24.18 8.83 -18.24
CA GLU A 403 25.01 9.24 -19.40
C GLU A 403 25.62 8.04 -20.14
N VAL A 404 25.65 6.87 -19.52
CA VAL A 404 26.25 5.63 -20.06
C VAL A 404 25.23 4.52 -20.34
N LEU A 405 23.97 4.76 -20.05
CA LEU A 405 22.83 3.91 -20.35
C LEU A 405 22.15 4.35 -21.65
#